data_272f8052d6ae03e4c4ac6bf557b7db37
#
_entry.id   272f8052d6ae03e4c4ac6bf557b7db37
#
_cell.length_a   1.000
_cell.length_b   1.000
_cell.length_c   1.000
_cell.angle_alpha   90.00
_cell.angle_beta   90.00
_cell.angle_gamma   90.00
#
_symmetry.space_group_name_H-M   'P 1'
#
loop_
_entity.id
_entity.type
_entity.pdbx_description
1 polymer ?
#
loop_
_entity_poly.entity_id
_entity_poly.type
_entity_poly.pdbx_seq_one_letter_code
_entity_poly.pdbx_strand_id
1 'polypeptide(L)'
;MGAEKEAELMRKPNNILGVEYQKALLRTQSHAQIFPVRREGADFSDPIVYKNFSSATAIRNAVHEGKIRSVKKNVPAFVAADFNSATNDQIFKKIALYSVLNSSPEKMQKISDCSEGLENRIRALAKANSDYDEFIAKTTTKRYISSRIQRILAASVLGIENDLVQKCLRAPLYLRVLAINKERTDELLSALK
;
A
#
# COMPACT_ATOMS: atom_id res chain seq x y z
N MET A 1 1.68 -23.46 24.95
CA MET A 1 2.68 -23.57 23.85
C MET A 1 2.09 -23.38 22.46
N GLY A 2 0.84 -23.75 22.15
CA GLY A 2 0.21 -23.51 20.82
C GLY A 2 -0.12 -22.04 20.58
N ALA A 3 -0.85 -21.41 21.50
CA ALA A 3 -1.35 -20.04 21.34
C ALA A 3 -0.24 -18.96 21.17
N GLU A 4 0.92 -19.14 21.76
CA GLU A 4 2.04 -18.19 21.58
C GLU A 4 2.66 -18.26 20.19
N LYS A 5 2.82 -19.48 19.63
CA LYS A 5 3.29 -19.66 18.26
C LYS A 5 2.30 -19.10 17.23
N GLU A 6 1.01 -19.31 17.46
CA GLU A 6 -0.05 -18.78 16.60
C GLU A 6 -0.09 -17.26 16.67
N ALA A 7 0.05 -16.66 17.86
CA ALA A 7 0.14 -15.21 18.01
C ALA A 7 1.37 -14.62 17.30
N GLU A 8 2.51 -15.30 17.33
CA GLU A 8 3.72 -14.88 16.63
C GLU A 8 3.54 -14.96 15.09
N LEU A 9 2.92 -16.02 14.60
CA LEU A 9 2.58 -16.14 13.18
C LEU A 9 1.68 -14.99 12.70
N MET A 10 0.71 -14.59 13.53
CA MET A 10 -0.23 -13.50 13.23
C MET A 10 0.39 -12.10 13.34
N ARG A 11 1.63 -11.96 13.79
CA ARG A 11 2.36 -10.68 13.72
C ARG A 11 2.96 -10.40 12.34
N LYS A 12 3.09 -11.41 11.48
CA LYS A 12 3.66 -11.26 10.14
C LYS A 12 2.59 -10.80 9.14
N PRO A 13 2.80 -9.67 8.43
CA PRO A 13 1.77 -9.09 7.54
C PRO A 13 1.26 -10.06 6.46
N ASN A 14 2.14 -10.88 5.87
CA ASN A 14 1.74 -11.85 4.86
C ASN A 14 0.83 -12.95 5.41
N ASN A 15 1.02 -13.36 6.67
CA ASN A 15 0.19 -14.36 7.31
C ASN A 15 -1.20 -13.80 7.63
N ILE A 16 -1.25 -12.54 8.12
CA ILE A 16 -2.52 -11.82 8.32
C ILE A 16 -3.30 -11.76 7.01
N LEU A 17 -2.64 -11.39 5.90
CA LEU A 17 -3.27 -11.33 4.59
C LEU A 17 -3.81 -12.70 4.15
N GLY A 18 -3.05 -13.76 4.33
CA GLY A 18 -3.51 -15.14 4.03
C GLY A 18 -4.76 -15.53 4.82
N VAL A 19 -4.81 -15.18 6.12
CA VAL A 19 -5.98 -15.42 6.97
C VAL A 19 -7.19 -14.61 6.49
N GLU A 20 -7.01 -13.35 6.10
CA GLU A 20 -8.11 -12.52 5.56
C GLU A 20 -8.65 -13.05 4.23
N TYR A 21 -7.79 -13.57 3.35
CA TYR A 21 -8.25 -14.28 2.15
C TYR A 21 -9.08 -15.53 2.48
N GLN A 22 -8.62 -16.34 3.44
CA GLN A 22 -9.38 -17.52 3.87
C GLN A 22 -10.76 -17.13 4.44
N LYS A 23 -10.81 -16.09 5.28
CA LYS A 23 -12.08 -15.56 5.78
C LYS A 23 -12.99 -15.07 4.66
N ALA A 24 -12.44 -14.41 3.64
CA ALA A 24 -13.22 -13.93 2.49
C ALA A 24 -13.82 -15.11 1.72
N LEU A 25 -13.06 -16.17 1.44
CA LEU A 25 -13.56 -17.37 0.78
C LEU A 25 -14.70 -18.04 1.56
N LEU A 26 -14.55 -18.16 2.88
CA LEU A 26 -15.59 -18.72 3.74
C LEU A 26 -16.87 -17.85 3.73
N ARG A 27 -16.74 -16.52 3.80
CA ARG A 27 -17.90 -15.61 3.76
C ARG A 27 -18.64 -15.63 2.43
N THR A 28 -17.91 -15.75 1.32
CA THR A 28 -18.48 -15.74 -0.03
C THR A 28 -18.88 -17.14 -0.50
N GLN A 29 -18.64 -18.16 0.32
CA GLN A 29 -18.85 -19.56 -0.05
C GLN A 29 -18.19 -19.93 -1.38
N SER A 30 -17.02 -19.32 -1.64
CA SER A 30 -16.29 -19.52 -2.89
C SER A 30 -15.64 -20.89 -2.95
N HIS A 31 -15.68 -21.52 -4.14
CA HIS A 31 -14.97 -22.77 -4.43
C HIS A 31 -13.48 -22.58 -4.76
N ALA A 32 -12.98 -21.33 -4.77
CA ALA A 32 -11.57 -21.06 -5.01
C ALA A 32 -10.70 -21.61 -3.86
N GLN A 33 -9.55 -22.15 -4.23
CA GLN A 33 -8.58 -22.70 -3.28
C GLN A 33 -7.42 -21.73 -3.07
N ILE A 34 -6.97 -21.60 -1.82
CA ILE A 34 -5.75 -20.85 -1.52
C ILE A 34 -4.56 -21.76 -1.71
N PHE A 35 -3.58 -21.27 -2.49
CA PHE A 35 -2.30 -21.96 -2.68
C PHE A 35 -1.20 -21.12 -1.99
N PRO A 36 -0.83 -21.43 -0.75
CA PRO A 36 0.18 -20.64 -0.04
C PRO A 36 1.58 -20.98 -0.56
N VAL A 37 2.32 -19.94 -0.91
CA VAL A 37 3.74 -20.04 -1.29
C VAL A 37 4.58 -19.55 -0.12
N ARG A 38 5.52 -20.37 0.35
CA ARG A 38 6.45 -20.00 1.40
C ARG A 38 7.35 -18.87 0.92
N ARG A 39 7.42 -17.79 1.70
CA ARG A 39 8.35 -16.70 1.43
C ARG A 39 9.78 -17.15 1.74
N GLU A 40 10.70 -16.88 0.83
CA GLU A 40 12.14 -17.09 1.00
C GLU A 40 12.89 -15.75 1.03
N GLY A 41 14.03 -15.70 1.72
CA GLY A 41 14.91 -14.54 1.81
C GLY A 41 14.46 -13.51 2.86
N ALA A 42 14.58 -12.23 2.52
CA ALA A 42 14.37 -11.11 3.43
C ALA A 42 12.94 -11.01 3.98
N ASP A 43 12.78 -10.57 5.22
CA ASP A 43 11.48 -10.19 5.79
C ASP A 43 10.86 -9.00 5.03
N PHE A 44 9.56 -8.77 5.24
CA PHE A 44 8.76 -7.83 4.43
C PHE A 44 9.35 -6.41 4.38
N SER A 45 9.85 -5.89 5.49
CA SER A 45 10.39 -4.52 5.63
C SER A 45 11.90 -4.48 5.91
N ASP A 46 12.61 -5.59 5.71
CA ASP A 46 14.05 -5.66 5.95
C ASP A 46 14.79 -4.67 5.04
N PRO A 47 15.56 -3.72 5.58
CA PRO A 47 16.28 -2.72 4.80
C PRO A 47 17.57 -3.28 4.16
N ILE A 48 17.98 -4.51 4.50
CA ILE A 48 19.25 -5.11 4.06
C ILE A 48 19.11 -5.69 2.65
N VAL A 49 20.09 -5.40 1.80
CA VAL A 49 20.20 -6.00 0.47
C VAL A 49 20.90 -7.36 0.57
N TYR A 50 20.18 -8.42 0.23
CA TYR A 50 20.71 -9.79 0.19
C TYR A 50 21.09 -10.19 -1.25
N LYS A 51 21.89 -11.26 -1.38
CA LYS A 51 22.40 -11.73 -2.67
C LYS A 51 21.29 -12.14 -3.64
N ASN A 52 20.24 -12.81 -3.15
CA ASN A 52 19.21 -13.40 -4.02
C ASN A 52 17.83 -12.71 -3.86
N PHE A 53 17.31 -12.61 -2.64
CA PHE A 53 15.97 -12.11 -2.40
C PHE A 53 16.00 -10.99 -1.35
N SER A 54 15.97 -9.76 -1.82
CA SER A 54 15.87 -8.59 -0.97
C SER A 54 14.41 -8.12 -0.86
N SER A 55 14.08 -7.41 0.22
CA SER A 55 12.77 -6.79 0.36
C SER A 55 12.59 -5.66 -0.66
N ALA A 56 11.35 -5.33 -0.99
CA ALA A 56 11.05 -4.16 -1.81
C ALA A 56 11.53 -2.85 -1.16
N THR A 57 11.58 -2.80 0.17
CA THR A 57 12.12 -1.66 0.93
C THR A 57 13.62 -1.51 0.69
N ALA A 58 14.39 -2.61 0.82
CA ALA A 58 15.83 -2.60 0.56
C ALA A 58 16.16 -2.18 -0.87
N ILE A 59 15.39 -2.68 -1.86
CA ILE A 59 15.57 -2.33 -3.27
C ILE A 59 15.29 -0.85 -3.51
N ARG A 60 14.17 -0.31 -2.99
CA ARG A 60 13.85 1.13 -3.14
C ARG A 60 14.90 2.02 -2.51
N ASN A 61 15.34 1.70 -1.29
CA ASN A 61 16.38 2.46 -0.61
C ASN A 61 17.68 2.47 -1.43
N ALA A 62 18.13 1.31 -1.95
CA ALA A 62 19.32 1.22 -2.76
C ALA A 62 19.20 2.02 -4.08
N VAL A 63 18.02 2.05 -4.71
CA VAL A 63 17.76 2.87 -5.90
C VAL A 63 17.82 4.36 -5.56
N HIS A 64 17.19 4.79 -4.46
CA HIS A 64 17.24 6.18 -4.00
C HIS A 64 18.66 6.65 -3.64
N GLU A 65 19.49 5.76 -3.10
CA GLU A 65 20.89 6.02 -2.78
C GLU A 65 21.82 5.91 -4.01
N GLY A 66 21.29 5.68 -5.21
CA GLY A 66 22.08 5.50 -6.44
C GLY A 66 22.84 4.18 -6.53
N LYS A 67 22.60 3.24 -5.60
CA LYS A 67 23.25 1.91 -5.54
C LYS A 67 22.58 0.86 -6.43
N ILE A 68 22.14 1.26 -7.62
CA ILE A 68 21.34 0.41 -8.54
C ILE A 68 22.05 -0.91 -8.86
N ARG A 69 23.38 -0.90 -9.00
CA ARG A 69 24.14 -2.11 -9.33
C ARG A 69 24.01 -3.22 -8.29
N SER A 70 23.84 -2.86 -7.02
CA SER A 70 23.72 -3.82 -5.91
C SER A 70 22.42 -4.61 -5.93
N VAL A 71 21.34 -4.04 -6.50
CA VAL A 71 19.99 -4.60 -6.48
C VAL A 71 19.48 -5.05 -7.85
N LYS A 72 20.23 -4.77 -8.92
CA LYS A 72 19.81 -5.09 -10.30
C LYS A 72 19.52 -6.59 -10.51
N LYS A 73 20.21 -7.47 -9.77
CA LYS A 73 19.99 -8.92 -9.83
C LYS A 73 18.83 -9.43 -8.98
N ASN A 74 18.28 -8.59 -8.11
CA ASN A 74 17.17 -8.94 -7.22
C ASN A 74 15.78 -8.73 -7.86
N VAL A 75 15.76 -8.24 -9.10
CA VAL A 75 14.53 -7.96 -9.84
C VAL A 75 14.64 -8.48 -11.27
N PRO A 76 13.50 -8.72 -11.95
CA PRO A 76 13.51 -9.04 -13.38
C PRO A 76 14.18 -7.95 -14.21
N ALA A 77 14.79 -8.33 -15.34
CA ALA A 77 15.56 -7.41 -16.18
C ALA A 77 14.74 -6.19 -16.67
N PHE A 78 13.47 -6.38 -16.99
CA PHE A 78 12.58 -5.29 -17.40
C PHE A 78 12.31 -4.28 -16.27
N VAL A 79 12.22 -4.73 -15.01
CA VAL A 79 12.09 -3.83 -13.85
C VAL A 79 13.41 -3.07 -13.63
N ALA A 80 14.55 -3.73 -13.78
CA ALA A 80 15.85 -3.09 -13.64
C ALA A 80 16.12 -2.00 -14.70
N ALA A 81 15.50 -2.09 -15.88
CA ALA A 81 15.57 -1.08 -16.91
C ALA A 81 14.89 0.24 -16.50
N ASP A 82 13.84 0.15 -15.69
CA ASP A 82 13.04 1.31 -15.23
C ASP A 82 13.65 2.05 -14.03
N PHE A 83 14.72 1.54 -13.41
CA PHE A 83 15.33 2.19 -12.24
C PHE A 83 15.82 3.62 -12.50
N ASN A 84 16.23 3.93 -13.73
CA ASN A 84 16.67 5.28 -14.10
C ASN A 84 15.52 6.27 -14.28
N SER A 85 14.28 5.79 -14.44
CA SER A 85 13.06 6.59 -14.55
C SER A 85 12.32 6.70 -13.21
N ALA A 86 12.97 6.34 -12.10
CA ALA A 86 12.39 6.42 -10.77
C ALA A 86 11.90 7.85 -10.48
N THR A 87 10.63 7.98 -10.16
CA THR A 87 9.97 9.27 -9.90
C THR A 87 10.53 9.89 -8.62
N ASN A 88 10.83 11.17 -8.67
CA ASN A 88 11.19 11.93 -7.48
C ASN A 88 9.95 12.15 -6.61
N ASP A 89 9.88 11.51 -5.44
CA ASP A 89 8.77 11.63 -4.49
C ASP A 89 8.72 12.99 -3.77
N GLN A 90 9.77 13.81 -3.87
CA GLN A 90 9.87 15.11 -3.20
C GLN A 90 8.78 16.09 -3.66
N ILE A 91 8.42 16.03 -4.95
CA ILE A 91 7.33 16.86 -5.49
C ILE A 91 6.01 16.44 -4.85
N PHE A 92 5.73 15.13 -4.79
CA PHE A 92 4.53 14.61 -4.15
C PHE A 92 4.47 15.00 -2.67
N LYS A 93 5.56 14.87 -1.92
CA LYS A 93 5.65 15.24 -0.50
C LYS A 93 5.26 16.70 -0.27
N LYS A 94 5.75 17.62 -1.11
CA LYS A 94 5.40 19.05 -1.05
C LYS A 94 3.93 19.31 -1.39
N ILE A 95 3.42 18.68 -2.45
CA ILE A 95 2.01 18.80 -2.84
C ILE A 95 1.09 18.27 -1.72
N ALA A 96 1.45 17.16 -1.09
CA ALA A 96 0.68 16.56 -0.02
C ALA A 96 0.57 17.48 1.22
N LEU A 97 1.67 18.09 1.66
CA LEU A 97 1.63 19.08 2.74
C LEU A 97 0.83 20.33 2.34
N TYR A 98 1.03 20.85 1.12
CA TYR A 98 0.26 21.97 0.60
C TYR A 98 -1.24 21.68 0.57
N SER A 99 -1.65 20.51 0.12
CA SER A 99 -3.05 20.08 0.06
C SER A 99 -3.72 20.15 1.44
N VAL A 100 -3.03 19.70 2.48
CA VAL A 100 -3.51 19.77 3.88
C VAL A 100 -3.59 21.22 4.37
N LEU A 101 -2.57 22.02 4.13
CA LEU A 101 -2.53 23.42 4.57
C LEU A 101 -3.62 24.26 3.92
N ASN A 102 -3.95 23.96 2.67
CA ASN A 102 -4.97 24.66 1.88
C ASN A 102 -6.40 24.10 2.09
N SER A 103 -6.56 23.09 2.94
CA SER A 103 -7.87 22.50 3.22
C SER A 103 -8.45 23.03 4.53
N SER A 104 -9.77 23.24 4.60
CA SER A 104 -10.45 23.50 5.87
C SER A 104 -10.60 22.21 6.70
N PRO A 105 -10.85 22.26 8.01
CA PRO A 105 -11.12 21.08 8.84
C PRO A 105 -12.28 20.24 8.28
N GLU A 106 -13.36 20.89 7.87
CA GLU A 106 -14.57 20.25 7.34
C GLU A 106 -14.26 19.52 6.01
N LYS A 107 -13.40 20.09 5.18
CA LYS A 107 -12.95 19.45 3.96
C LYS A 107 -12.07 18.24 4.25
N MET A 108 -11.18 18.36 5.23
CA MET A 108 -10.34 17.24 5.65
C MET A 108 -11.14 16.07 6.24
N GLN A 109 -12.23 16.35 6.99
CA GLN A 109 -13.12 15.30 7.54
C GLN A 109 -13.82 14.48 6.46
N LYS A 110 -14.02 15.05 5.27
CA LYS A 110 -14.61 14.32 4.13
C LYS A 110 -13.63 13.40 3.44
N ILE A 111 -12.33 13.65 3.60
CA ILE A 111 -11.28 12.81 2.99
C ILE A 111 -11.36 11.38 3.54
N SER A 112 -11.22 10.42 2.65
CA SER A 112 -11.24 8.99 3.00
C SER A 112 -10.25 8.67 4.11
N ASP A 113 -10.71 7.88 5.10
CA ASP A 113 -9.92 7.41 6.25
C ASP A 113 -9.54 8.52 7.27
N CYS A 114 -9.96 9.78 7.04
CA CYS A 114 -9.70 10.94 7.92
C CYS A 114 -10.87 11.16 8.87
N SER A 115 -10.81 10.60 10.05
CA SER A 115 -11.87 10.64 11.06
C SER A 115 -11.31 10.72 12.49
N GLU A 116 -12.19 10.82 13.47
CA GLU A 116 -11.87 10.74 14.92
C GLU A 116 -10.94 11.85 15.43
N GLY A 117 -11.03 13.07 14.86
CA GLY A 117 -10.19 14.20 15.25
C GLY A 117 -8.81 14.22 14.60
N LEU A 118 -8.51 13.24 13.71
CA LEU A 118 -7.22 13.16 13.02
C LEU A 118 -7.02 14.34 12.06
N GLU A 119 -8.10 14.89 11.50
CA GLU A 119 -8.07 16.10 10.66
C GLU A 119 -7.43 17.30 11.38
N ASN A 120 -7.79 17.50 12.65
CA ASN A 120 -7.25 18.60 13.46
C ASN A 120 -5.76 18.39 13.76
N ARG A 121 -5.38 17.17 14.13
CA ARG A 121 -3.99 16.81 14.38
C ARG A 121 -3.13 16.97 13.14
N ILE A 122 -3.56 16.46 11.99
CA ILE A 122 -2.86 16.56 10.70
C ILE A 122 -2.63 18.04 10.37
N ARG A 123 -3.66 18.89 10.45
CA ARG A 123 -3.55 20.31 10.12
C ARG A 123 -2.65 21.07 11.09
N ALA A 124 -2.77 20.81 12.38
CA ALA A 124 -1.91 21.47 13.39
C ALA A 124 -0.43 21.16 13.16
N LEU A 125 -0.11 19.88 12.92
CA LEU A 125 1.25 19.46 12.69
C LEU A 125 1.79 19.86 11.30
N ALA A 126 0.96 19.93 10.26
CA ALA A 126 1.35 20.45 8.96
C ALA A 126 1.73 21.95 9.02
N LYS A 127 1.04 22.74 9.84
CA LYS A 127 1.41 24.15 10.07
C LYS A 127 2.75 24.30 10.81
N ALA A 128 3.09 23.36 11.66
CA ALA A 128 4.30 23.39 12.50
C ALA A 128 5.52 22.75 11.84
N ASN A 129 5.35 22.00 10.75
CA ASN A 129 6.44 21.24 10.13
C ASN A 129 6.38 21.41 8.60
N SER A 130 7.48 21.89 8.03
CA SER A 130 7.66 22.03 6.57
C SER A 130 8.28 20.79 5.93
N ASP A 131 8.91 19.91 6.73
CA ASP A 131 9.45 18.63 6.27
C ASP A 131 8.40 17.52 6.37
N TYR A 132 8.24 16.78 5.27
CA TYR A 132 7.23 15.73 5.18
C TYR A 132 7.52 14.53 6.11
N ASP A 133 8.77 14.11 6.18
CA ASP A 133 9.13 12.91 6.93
C ASP A 133 9.06 13.20 8.45
N GLU A 134 9.45 14.39 8.86
CA GLU A 134 9.26 14.89 10.23
C GLU A 134 7.77 15.02 10.56
N PHE A 135 6.96 15.57 9.65
CA PHE A 135 5.51 15.66 9.81
C PHE A 135 4.88 14.27 10.00
N ILE A 136 5.23 13.28 9.17
CA ILE A 136 4.74 11.91 9.30
C ILE A 136 5.13 11.33 10.65
N ALA A 137 6.40 11.46 11.06
CA ALA A 137 6.89 10.95 12.33
C ALA A 137 6.12 11.53 13.53
N LYS A 138 5.89 12.85 13.56
CA LYS A 138 5.16 13.54 14.65
C LYS A 138 3.66 13.25 14.62
N THR A 139 3.08 13.03 13.46
CA THR A 139 1.65 12.74 13.33
C THR A 139 1.34 11.30 13.74
N THR A 140 2.27 10.39 13.53
CA THR A 140 2.15 8.95 13.86
C THR A 140 2.02 8.74 15.38
N THR A 141 1.10 7.86 15.77
CA THR A 141 0.90 7.42 17.16
C THR A 141 0.51 5.93 17.18
N LYS A 142 0.36 5.35 18.37
CA LYS A 142 -0.19 3.98 18.51
C LYS A 142 -1.59 3.86 17.89
N ARG A 143 -2.40 4.92 17.92
CA ARG A 143 -3.74 4.96 17.35
C ARG A 143 -3.74 5.26 15.85
N TYR A 144 -2.84 6.10 15.38
CA TYR A 144 -2.74 6.58 14.02
C TYR A 144 -1.40 6.17 13.40
N ILE A 145 -1.39 5.01 12.76
CA ILE A 145 -0.19 4.46 12.11
C ILE A 145 0.20 5.28 10.88
N SER A 146 1.50 5.32 10.56
CA SER A 146 2.05 6.14 9.48
C SER A 146 1.42 5.84 8.11
N SER A 147 1.13 4.58 7.82
CA SER A 147 0.49 4.18 6.55
C SER A 147 -0.94 4.74 6.41
N ARG A 148 -1.70 4.91 7.50
CA ARG A 148 -3.00 5.59 7.48
C ARG A 148 -2.83 7.07 7.14
N ILE A 149 -1.88 7.75 7.78
CA ILE A 149 -1.60 9.16 7.53
C ILE A 149 -1.19 9.38 6.08
N GLN A 150 -0.29 8.55 5.54
CA GLN A 150 0.15 8.62 4.14
C GLN A 150 -1.00 8.40 3.15
N ARG A 151 -1.94 7.47 3.44
CA ARG A 151 -3.14 7.28 2.61
C ARG A 151 -4.06 8.51 2.63
N ILE A 152 -4.26 9.12 3.80
CA ILE A 152 -5.05 10.36 3.92
C ILE A 152 -4.43 11.48 3.11
N LEU A 153 -3.10 11.64 3.16
CA LEU A 153 -2.40 12.64 2.36
C LEU A 153 -2.58 12.39 0.86
N ALA A 154 -2.42 11.15 0.41
CA ALA A 154 -2.64 10.78 -0.98
C ALA A 154 -4.11 11.03 -1.39
N ALA A 155 -5.07 10.65 -0.56
CA ALA A 155 -6.48 10.90 -0.78
C ALA A 155 -6.81 12.40 -0.83
N SER A 156 -6.16 13.21 0.01
CA SER A 156 -6.32 14.68 0.00
C SER A 156 -5.82 15.31 -1.31
N VAL A 157 -4.68 14.85 -1.82
CA VAL A 157 -4.13 15.31 -3.11
C VAL A 157 -5.04 14.94 -4.27
N LEU A 158 -5.59 13.73 -4.24
CA LEU A 158 -6.45 13.20 -5.30
C LEU A 158 -7.93 13.59 -5.16
N GLY A 159 -8.33 14.24 -4.07
CA GLY A 159 -9.72 14.56 -3.79
C GLY A 159 -10.60 13.33 -3.53
N ILE A 160 -10.05 12.25 -3.01
CA ILE A 160 -10.78 11.02 -2.71
C ILE A 160 -11.53 11.17 -1.39
N GLU A 161 -12.81 11.47 -1.48
CA GLU A 161 -13.70 11.59 -0.33
C GLU A 161 -14.27 10.22 0.09
N ASN A 162 -14.65 10.12 1.36
CA ASN A 162 -15.23 8.89 1.91
C ASN A 162 -16.54 8.49 1.19
N ASP A 163 -17.35 9.45 0.77
CA ASP A 163 -18.59 9.21 0.01
C ASP A 163 -18.29 8.52 -1.34
N LEU A 164 -17.25 8.95 -2.04
CA LEU A 164 -16.80 8.28 -3.27
C LEU A 164 -16.39 6.83 -3.00
N VAL A 165 -15.62 6.60 -1.92
CA VAL A 165 -15.21 5.24 -1.54
C VAL A 165 -16.43 4.37 -1.23
N GLN A 166 -17.40 4.88 -0.47
CA GLN A 166 -18.62 4.14 -0.16
C GLN A 166 -19.48 3.83 -1.40
N LYS A 167 -19.56 4.75 -2.34
CA LYS A 167 -20.20 4.50 -3.65
C LYS A 167 -19.48 3.42 -4.44
N CYS A 168 -18.15 3.46 -4.51
CA CYS A 168 -17.36 2.44 -5.18
C CYS A 168 -17.51 1.05 -4.55
N LEU A 169 -17.59 0.97 -3.21
CA LEU A 169 -17.79 -0.31 -2.51
C LEU A 169 -19.17 -0.94 -2.76
N ARG A 170 -20.17 -0.14 -3.12
CA ARG A 170 -21.53 -0.59 -3.45
C ARG A 170 -21.75 -0.81 -4.94
N ALA A 171 -20.86 -0.29 -5.77
CA ALA A 171 -20.94 -0.45 -7.22
C ALA A 171 -20.64 -1.90 -7.63
N PRO A 172 -21.17 -2.35 -8.76
CA PRO A 172 -20.76 -3.64 -9.33
C PRO A 172 -19.26 -3.69 -9.53
N LEU A 173 -18.65 -4.77 -9.08
CA LEU A 173 -17.22 -5.01 -9.30
C LEU A 173 -16.98 -5.31 -10.79
N TYR A 174 -15.89 -4.78 -11.31
CA TYR A 174 -15.41 -5.15 -12.64
C TYR A 174 -14.09 -5.93 -12.54
N LEU A 175 -13.87 -6.82 -13.48
CA LEU A 175 -12.60 -7.53 -13.61
C LEU A 175 -11.80 -6.92 -14.75
N ARG A 176 -10.59 -6.47 -14.45
CA ARG A 176 -9.64 -6.05 -15.48
C ARG A 176 -8.88 -7.27 -15.97
N VAL A 177 -9.24 -7.76 -17.14
CA VAL A 177 -8.53 -8.87 -17.77
C VAL A 177 -7.19 -8.39 -18.28
N LEU A 178 -6.10 -8.94 -17.75
CA LEU A 178 -4.73 -8.57 -18.12
C LEU A 178 -4.16 -9.48 -19.21
N ALA A 179 -4.57 -10.73 -19.27
CA ALA A 179 -4.17 -11.71 -20.27
C ALA A 179 -5.19 -12.83 -20.35
N ILE A 180 -5.36 -13.39 -21.55
CA ILE A 180 -6.20 -14.56 -21.80
C ILE A 180 -5.38 -15.54 -22.64
N ASN A 181 -5.48 -16.84 -22.32
CA ASN A 181 -4.95 -17.89 -23.18
C ASN A 181 -5.75 -17.89 -24.51
N LYS A 182 -5.04 -17.80 -25.64
CA LYS A 182 -5.67 -17.75 -26.97
C LYS A 182 -6.60 -18.92 -27.26
N GLU A 183 -6.28 -20.11 -26.76
CA GLU A 183 -7.06 -21.33 -26.96
C GLU A 183 -8.38 -21.34 -26.19
N ARG A 184 -8.53 -20.51 -25.16
CA ARG A 184 -9.70 -20.44 -24.28
C ARG A 184 -10.41 -19.09 -24.31
N THR A 185 -10.09 -18.24 -25.29
CA THR A 185 -10.61 -16.88 -25.38
C THR A 185 -12.13 -16.85 -25.47
N ASP A 186 -12.72 -17.68 -26.33
CA ASP A 186 -14.16 -17.65 -26.55
C ASP A 186 -14.95 -18.20 -25.36
N GLU A 187 -14.43 -19.19 -24.66
CA GLU A 187 -15.00 -19.74 -23.43
C GLU A 187 -15.03 -18.67 -22.33
N LEU A 188 -13.91 -17.97 -22.13
CA LEU A 188 -13.78 -16.94 -21.10
C LEU A 188 -14.61 -15.69 -21.41
N LEU A 189 -14.63 -15.23 -22.66
CA LEU A 189 -15.47 -14.10 -23.06
C LEU A 189 -16.96 -14.40 -22.95
N SER A 190 -17.37 -15.64 -23.16
CA SER A 190 -18.75 -16.09 -22.95
C SER A 190 -19.13 -16.10 -21.47
N ALA A 191 -18.19 -16.47 -20.58
CA ALA A 191 -18.43 -16.51 -19.14
C ALA A 191 -18.41 -15.12 -18.47
N LEU A 192 -17.87 -14.10 -19.15
CA LEU A 192 -17.77 -12.72 -18.64
C LEU A 192 -18.91 -11.80 -19.12
N LYS A 193 -19.82 -12.31 -19.98
CA LYS A 193 -21.04 -11.61 -20.37
C LYS A 193 -22.14 -11.82 -19.35
#